data_7647390dd62cd663eb05c64a8fd3b5bf
#
_entry.id   7647390dd62cd663eb05c64a8fd3b5bf
#
_cell.length_a   1.000
_cell.length_b   1.000
_cell.length_c   1.000
_cell.angle_alpha   90.00
_cell.angle_beta   90.00
_cell.angle_gamma   90.00
#
_symmetry.space_group_name_H-M   'P 1'
#
loop_
_entity.id
_entity.type
_entity.pdbx_description
1 polymer ?
#
loop_
_entity_poly.entity_id
_entity_poly.type
_entity_poly.pdbx_seq_one_letter_code
_entity_poly.pdbx_strand_id
1 'polypeptide(L)'
;MSDNLIEAMVEMKEQEALERAKDLASSGEDPLKILNACSEAMETVGKRFETGEYFLPQLILAGEMLRQISEMLKPKLKDKTTSVTSESLGKVLIGTVKGDIHDIGKDIVTFMLQVNGFNVLDLGIDVPPSKFVDAIKDFQPQVVGMSCLLTLAFESMKETVEAIENAGLREEVKIMVGGGQVSEMVRDYANADAYGEDAVSAVRLAKNWLGVK
;
A
#
# COMPACT_ATOMS: atom_id res chain seq x y z
N MET A 1 -26.01 -9.68 -1.09
CA MET A 1 -25.74 -8.94 -2.36
C MET A 1 -24.26 -8.54 -2.50
N SER A 2 -23.63 -8.08 -1.44
CA SER A 2 -22.17 -7.80 -1.44
C SER A 2 -21.32 -9.05 -1.62
N ASP A 3 -21.78 -10.21 -1.15
CA ASP A 3 -21.08 -11.49 -1.24
C ASP A 3 -20.78 -11.89 -2.69
N ASN A 4 -21.69 -11.58 -3.62
CA ASN A 4 -21.50 -11.86 -5.05
C ASN A 4 -20.43 -10.95 -5.69
N LEU A 5 -20.24 -9.72 -5.17
CA LEU A 5 -19.17 -8.83 -5.60
C LEU A 5 -17.82 -9.34 -5.10
N ILE A 6 -17.76 -9.74 -3.82
CA ILE A 6 -16.56 -10.31 -3.21
C ILE A 6 -16.14 -11.56 -3.99
N GLU A 7 -17.07 -12.49 -4.23
CA GLU A 7 -16.80 -13.71 -4.98
C GLU A 7 -16.30 -13.42 -6.40
N ALA A 8 -16.94 -12.49 -7.12
CA ALA A 8 -16.52 -12.12 -8.47
C ALA A 8 -15.10 -11.56 -8.51
N MET A 9 -14.74 -10.70 -7.56
CA MET A 9 -13.38 -10.16 -7.44
C MET A 9 -12.37 -11.25 -7.07
N VAL A 10 -12.69 -12.08 -6.07
CA VAL A 10 -11.81 -13.18 -5.62
C VAL A 10 -11.57 -14.18 -6.75
N GLU A 11 -12.59 -14.51 -7.52
CA GLU A 11 -12.49 -15.47 -8.64
C GLU A 11 -12.01 -14.82 -9.95
N MET A 12 -11.48 -13.60 -9.91
CA MET A 12 -10.91 -12.88 -11.07
C MET A 12 -11.89 -12.66 -12.23
N LYS A 13 -13.19 -12.58 -11.93
CA LYS A 13 -14.26 -12.35 -12.90
C LYS A 13 -14.48 -10.83 -13.09
N GLU A 14 -13.56 -10.18 -13.78
CA GLU A 14 -13.48 -8.71 -13.89
C GLU A 14 -14.81 -8.08 -14.34
N GLN A 15 -15.36 -8.53 -15.47
CA GLN A 15 -16.59 -7.96 -16.00
C GLN A 15 -17.77 -8.11 -15.03
N GLU A 16 -17.89 -9.30 -14.41
CA GLU A 16 -18.95 -9.56 -13.42
C GLU A 16 -18.78 -8.68 -12.19
N ALA A 17 -17.57 -8.50 -11.68
CA ALA A 17 -17.30 -7.63 -10.54
C ALA A 17 -17.68 -6.17 -10.82
N LEU A 18 -17.31 -5.63 -11.99
CA LEU A 18 -17.64 -4.27 -12.39
C LEU A 18 -19.16 -4.07 -12.58
N GLU A 19 -19.86 -5.04 -13.21
CA GLU A 19 -21.31 -5.01 -13.35
C GLU A 19 -22.02 -5.06 -12.00
N ARG A 20 -21.60 -5.95 -11.09
CA ARG A 20 -22.16 -6.04 -9.74
C ARG A 20 -21.98 -4.74 -8.94
N ALA A 21 -20.78 -4.15 -8.99
CA ALA A 21 -20.54 -2.87 -8.34
C ALA A 21 -21.41 -1.75 -8.90
N LYS A 22 -21.61 -1.72 -10.23
CA LYS A 22 -22.48 -0.75 -10.90
C LYS A 22 -23.96 -0.93 -10.52
N ASP A 23 -24.43 -2.18 -10.44
CA ASP A 23 -25.81 -2.50 -10.04
C ASP A 23 -26.06 -2.10 -8.60
N LEU A 24 -25.14 -2.43 -7.67
CA LEU A 24 -25.21 -2.03 -6.27
C LEU A 24 -25.25 -0.49 -6.15
N ALA A 25 -24.38 0.19 -6.86
CA ALA A 25 -24.32 1.65 -6.86
C ALA A 25 -25.60 2.28 -7.45
N SER A 26 -26.23 1.62 -8.44
CA SER A 26 -27.47 2.10 -9.09
C SER A 26 -28.71 1.81 -8.25
N SER A 27 -28.72 0.74 -7.48
CA SER A 27 -29.80 0.40 -6.54
C SER A 27 -29.82 1.26 -5.27
N GLY A 28 -28.85 2.18 -5.12
CA GLY A 28 -28.78 3.08 -3.97
C GLY A 28 -28.02 2.50 -2.76
N GLU A 29 -27.30 1.40 -2.93
CA GLU A 29 -26.42 0.89 -1.87
C GLU A 29 -25.36 1.94 -1.52
N ASP A 30 -24.99 1.98 -0.25
CA ASP A 30 -23.98 2.92 0.22
C ASP A 30 -22.62 2.68 -0.45
N PRO A 31 -22.05 3.68 -1.14
CA PRO A 31 -20.74 3.54 -1.76
C PRO A 31 -19.63 3.03 -0.82
N LEU A 32 -19.69 3.39 0.46
CA LEU A 32 -18.73 2.91 1.46
C LEU A 32 -18.86 1.41 1.72
N LYS A 33 -20.09 0.88 1.71
CA LYS A 33 -20.30 -0.57 1.86
C LYS A 33 -19.79 -1.35 0.66
N ILE A 34 -19.92 -0.78 -0.55
CA ILE A 34 -19.37 -1.40 -1.77
C ILE A 34 -17.84 -1.42 -1.70
N LEU A 35 -17.20 -0.33 -1.28
CA LEU A 35 -15.74 -0.28 -1.10
C LEU A 35 -15.25 -1.23 -0.01
N ASN A 36 -15.99 -1.37 1.10
CA ASN A 36 -15.66 -2.33 2.16
C ASN A 36 -15.71 -3.77 1.64
N ALA A 37 -16.71 -4.12 0.82
CA ALA A 37 -16.78 -5.43 0.18
C ALA A 37 -15.58 -5.68 -0.76
N CYS A 38 -15.16 -4.66 -1.50
CA CYS A 38 -13.96 -4.76 -2.34
C CYS A 38 -12.69 -4.95 -1.48
N SER A 39 -12.58 -4.27 -0.34
CA SER A 39 -11.45 -4.44 0.58
C SER A 39 -11.40 -5.85 1.17
N GLU A 40 -12.54 -6.44 1.53
CA GLU A 40 -12.65 -7.83 2.00
C GLU A 40 -12.23 -8.83 0.91
N ALA A 41 -12.61 -8.56 -0.35
CA ALA A 41 -12.15 -9.35 -1.49
C ALA A 41 -10.63 -9.28 -1.63
N MET A 42 -10.04 -8.08 -1.51
CA MET A 42 -8.59 -7.88 -1.58
C MET A 42 -7.82 -8.59 -0.46
N GLU A 43 -8.37 -8.64 0.76
CA GLU A 43 -7.79 -9.43 1.86
C GLU A 43 -7.75 -10.93 1.52
N THR A 44 -8.81 -11.44 0.90
CA THR A 44 -8.89 -12.84 0.47
C THR A 44 -7.90 -13.13 -0.67
N VAL A 45 -7.80 -12.24 -1.65
CA VAL A 45 -6.81 -12.33 -2.74
C VAL A 45 -5.38 -12.28 -2.18
N GLY A 46 -5.13 -11.39 -1.23
CA GLY A 46 -3.84 -11.31 -0.53
C GLY A 46 -3.47 -12.61 0.18
N LYS A 47 -4.40 -13.23 0.91
CA LYS A 47 -4.18 -14.53 1.56
C LYS A 47 -3.89 -15.65 0.54
N ARG A 48 -4.60 -15.69 -0.59
CA ARG A 48 -4.35 -16.67 -1.66
C ARG A 48 -2.99 -16.47 -2.32
N PHE A 49 -2.54 -15.21 -2.41
CA PHE A 49 -1.20 -14.89 -2.88
C PHE A 49 -0.12 -15.35 -1.87
N GLU A 50 -0.30 -15.08 -0.57
CA GLU A 50 0.61 -15.56 0.50
C GLU A 50 0.75 -17.09 0.53
N THR A 51 -0.33 -17.81 0.27
CA THR A 51 -0.34 -19.28 0.25
C THR A 51 0.15 -19.89 -1.08
N GLY A 52 0.47 -19.05 -2.07
CA GLY A 52 0.90 -19.51 -3.40
C GLY A 52 -0.22 -20.05 -4.29
N GLU A 53 -1.49 -19.88 -3.89
CA GLU A 53 -2.64 -20.22 -4.72
C GLU A 53 -2.81 -19.19 -5.87
N TYR A 54 -2.53 -17.92 -5.58
CA TYR A 54 -2.52 -16.84 -6.57
C TYR A 54 -1.10 -16.32 -6.78
N PHE A 55 -0.89 -15.76 -7.99
CA PHE A 55 0.37 -15.18 -8.41
C PHE A 55 0.20 -13.68 -8.71
N LEU A 56 1.29 -13.00 -9.02
CA LEU A 56 1.31 -11.57 -9.28
C LEU A 56 0.25 -11.08 -10.29
N PRO A 57 -0.05 -11.77 -11.41
CA PRO A 57 -1.10 -11.34 -12.33
C PRO A 57 -2.49 -11.24 -11.69
N GLN A 58 -2.86 -12.17 -10.78
CA GLN A 58 -4.15 -12.12 -10.08
C GLN A 58 -4.20 -10.94 -9.11
N LEU A 59 -3.10 -10.65 -8.43
CA LEU A 59 -3.01 -9.52 -7.52
C LEU A 59 -3.18 -8.18 -8.27
N ILE A 60 -2.51 -8.04 -9.43
CA ILE A 60 -2.63 -6.87 -10.31
C ILE A 60 -4.06 -6.72 -10.83
N LEU A 61 -4.68 -7.80 -11.30
CA LEU A 61 -6.04 -7.78 -11.83
C LEU A 61 -7.06 -7.40 -10.76
N ALA A 62 -6.96 -7.98 -9.56
CA ALA A 62 -7.83 -7.64 -8.44
C ALA A 62 -7.70 -6.16 -8.07
N GLY A 63 -6.48 -5.65 -8.10
CA GLY A 63 -6.20 -4.25 -7.87
C GLY A 63 -6.78 -3.32 -8.91
N GLU A 64 -6.71 -3.69 -10.16
CA GLU A 64 -7.31 -2.91 -11.26
C GLU A 64 -8.84 -2.89 -11.14
N MET A 65 -9.48 -4.01 -10.78
CA MET A 65 -10.93 -4.06 -10.49
C MET A 65 -11.30 -3.07 -9.38
N LEU A 66 -10.57 -3.08 -8.26
CA LEU A 66 -10.83 -2.15 -7.15
C LEU A 66 -10.64 -0.69 -7.58
N ARG A 67 -9.59 -0.39 -8.35
CA ARG A 67 -9.34 0.96 -8.88
C ARG A 67 -10.52 1.44 -9.72
N GLN A 68 -11.00 0.64 -10.65
CA GLN A 68 -12.12 0.97 -11.53
C GLN A 68 -13.42 1.17 -10.74
N ILE A 69 -13.70 0.28 -9.77
CA ILE A 69 -14.87 0.40 -8.89
C ILE A 69 -14.79 1.68 -8.05
N SER A 70 -13.62 1.98 -7.47
CA SER A 70 -13.40 3.19 -6.68
C SER A 70 -13.63 4.46 -7.52
N GLU A 71 -13.13 4.50 -8.76
CA GLU A 71 -13.34 5.64 -9.64
C GLU A 71 -14.81 5.82 -10.02
N MET A 72 -15.53 4.72 -10.26
CA MET A 72 -16.97 4.72 -10.53
C MET A 72 -17.78 5.30 -9.35
N LEU A 73 -17.33 5.04 -8.11
CA LEU A 73 -18.04 5.47 -6.90
C LEU A 73 -17.66 6.89 -6.46
N LYS A 74 -16.51 7.44 -6.88
CA LYS A 74 -16.05 8.79 -6.51
C LYS A 74 -17.08 9.90 -6.65
N PRO A 75 -17.88 10.00 -7.74
CA PRO A 75 -18.91 11.03 -7.84
C PRO A 75 -19.98 10.93 -6.78
N LYS A 76 -20.41 9.69 -6.46
CA LYS A 76 -21.44 9.42 -5.45
C LYS A 76 -20.94 9.62 -4.01
N LEU A 77 -19.64 9.52 -3.80
CA LEU A 77 -18.99 9.85 -2.52
C LEU A 77 -18.93 11.36 -2.30
N LYS A 78 -18.67 12.16 -3.35
CA LYS A 78 -18.63 13.62 -3.26
C LYS A 78 -19.98 14.24 -2.86
N ASP A 79 -21.10 13.68 -3.29
CA ASP A 79 -22.43 14.16 -2.95
C ASP A 79 -22.80 13.90 -1.48
N LYS A 80 -22.12 12.95 -0.81
CA LYS A 80 -22.31 12.63 0.62
C LYS A 80 -21.25 13.28 1.54
N THR A 81 -20.23 13.92 0.98
CA THR A 81 -19.13 14.52 1.76
C THR A 81 -19.45 15.90 2.32
N THR A 82 -20.59 16.01 3.04
CA THR A 82 -20.68 17.06 4.06
C THR A 82 -20.38 16.54 5.47
N SER A 83 -20.06 15.27 5.67
CA SER A 83 -19.74 14.77 7.01
C SER A 83 -19.19 13.35 7.15
N VAL A 84 -18.31 12.85 6.25
CA VAL A 84 -17.50 11.67 6.61
C VAL A 84 -16.11 11.83 5.99
N THR A 85 -15.18 12.37 6.75
CA THR A 85 -13.78 12.00 6.66
C THR A 85 -13.74 10.51 6.99
N SER A 86 -13.62 9.64 5.99
CA SER A 86 -13.05 8.32 6.25
C SER A 86 -11.64 8.63 6.72
N GLU A 87 -11.42 8.59 8.04
CA GLU A 87 -10.11 8.76 8.62
C GLU A 87 -9.22 7.71 7.97
N SER A 88 -8.20 8.17 7.25
CA SER A 88 -7.16 7.29 6.74
C SER A 88 -6.61 6.49 7.92
N LEU A 89 -6.38 5.20 7.74
CA LEU A 89 -5.78 4.35 8.78
C LEU A 89 -4.43 4.88 9.27
N GLY A 90 -3.77 5.71 8.45
CA GLY A 90 -2.51 6.34 8.73
C GLY A 90 -1.82 6.78 7.45
N LYS A 91 -0.72 7.50 7.59
CA LYS A 91 0.09 8.01 6.48
C LYS A 91 1.34 7.16 6.31
N VAL A 92 1.59 6.73 5.08
CA VAL A 92 2.78 5.96 4.69
C VAL A 92 3.54 6.73 3.62
N LEU A 93 4.83 6.94 3.83
CA LEU A 93 5.76 7.45 2.83
C LEU A 93 6.48 6.27 2.19
N ILE A 94 6.59 6.22 0.87
CA ILE A 94 7.31 5.15 0.18
C ILE A 94 8.19 5.71 -0.93
N GLY A 95 9.31 5.05 -1.21
CA GLY A 95 10.19 5.43 -2.32
C GLY A 95 11.25 4.37 -2.59
N THR A 96 11.74 4.31 -3.83
CA THR A 96 12.93 3.54 -4.19
C THR A 96 14.17 4.39 -3.92
N VAL A 97 15.11 3.84 -3.17
CA VAL A 97 16.28 4.59 -2.70
C VAL A 97 17.20 5.02 -3.84
N LYS A 98 18.06 5.99 -3.56
CA LYS A 98 19.06 6.53 -4.52
C LYS A 98 19.91 5.41 -5.13
N GLY A 99 20.11 5.50 -6.44
CA GLY A 99 20.88 4.53 -7.22
C GLY A 99 20.08 3.32 -7.67
N ASP A 100 18.79 3.26 -7.38
CA ASP A 100 17.88 2.21 -7.84
C ASP A 100 16.65 2.80 -8.55
N ILE A 101 16.26 2.19 -9.67
CA ILE A 101 15.13 2.63 -10.50
C ILE A 101 14.01 1.57 -10.61
N HIS A 102 14.12 0.48 -9.85
CA HIS A 102 13.11 -0.58 -9.86
C HIS A 102 11.88 -0.14 -9.06
N ASP A 103 10.73 -0.08 -9.71
CA ASP A 103 9.47 0.45 -9.16
C ASP A 103 8.35 -0.59 -9.05
N ILE A 104 8.36 -1.66 -9.85
CA ILE A 104 7.24 -2.62 -9.92
C ILE A 104 6.83 -3.13 -8.54
N GLY A 105 7.79 -3.59 -7.73
CA GLY A 105 7.51 -4.08 -6.38
C GLY A 105 6.98 -2.97 -5.46
N LYS A 106 7.58 -1.77 -5.53
CA LYS A 106 7.17 -0.59 -4.78
C LYS A 106 5.74 -0.16 -5.14
N ASP A 107 5.41 -0.16 -6.43
CA ASP A 107 4.08 0.24 -6.91
C ASP A 107 2.99 -0.73 -6.44
N ILE A 108 3.29 -2.04 -6.38
CA ILE A 108 2.40 -3.04 -5.81
C ILE A 108 2.18 -2.78 -4.32
N VAL A 109 3.24 -2.51 -3.55
CA VAL A 109 3.14 -2.17 -2.12
C VAL A 109 2.34 -0.89 -1.93
N THR A 110 2.64 0.16 -2.70
CA THR A 110 1.90 1.43 -2.70
C THR A 110 0.42 1.20 -2.91
N PHE A 111 0.09 0.46 -3.95
CA PHE A 111 -1.28 0.12 -4.28
C PHE A 111 -1.96 -0.67 -3.14
N MET A 112 -1.33 -1.73 -2.62
CA MET A 112 -1.87 -2.55 -1.53
C MET A 112 -2.12 -1.75 -0.25
N LEU A 113 -1.24 -0.81 0.08
CA LEU A 113 -1.44 0.11 1.20
C LEU A 113 -2.64 1.03 0.97
N GLN A 114 -2.77 1.61 -0.24
CA GLN A 114 -3.88 2.50 -0.57
C GLN A 114 -5.24 1.80 -0.50
N VAL A 115 -5.35 0.58 -1.05
CA VAL A 115 -6.61 -0.18 -1.01
C VAL A 115 -6.98 -0.65 0.40
N ASN A 116 -5.98 -0.78 1.29
CA ASN A 116 -6.19 -1.05 2.70
C ASN A 116 -6.45 0.22 3.54
N GLY A 117 -6.70 1.38 2.91
CA GLY A 117 -7.15 2.59 3.58
C GLY A 117 -6.03 3.51 4.10
N PHE A 118 -4.77 3.28 3.73
CA PHE A 118 -3.67 4.18 4.05
C PHE A 118 -3.61 5.37 3.08
N ASN A 119 -3.20 6.52 3.60
CA ASN A 119 -2.82 7.66 2.77
C ASN A 119 -1.33 7.53 2.42
N VAL A 120 -1.03 7.21 1.15
CA VAL A 120 0.34 6.92 0.71
C VAL A 120 0.89 8.05 -0.13
N LEU A 121 2.05 8.57 0.28
CA LEU A 121 2.88 9.47 -0.52
C LEU A 121 4.03 8.67 -1.13
N ASP A 122 4.00 8.50 -2.45
CA ASP A 122 5.06 7.86 -3.21
C ASP A 122 6.04 8.90 -3.75
N LEU A 123 7.31 8.78 -3.38
CA LEU A 123 8.39 9.67 -3.80
C LEU A 123 8.97 9.30 -5.19
N GLY A 124 8.58 8.16 -5.75
CA GLY A 124 9.11 7.63 -6.99
C GLY A 124 10.40 6.83 -6.80
N ILE A 125 11.29 6.94 -7.77
CA ILE A 125 12.54 6.19 -7.88
C ILE A 125 13.77 7.08 -7.73
N ASP A 126 14.93 6.48 -7.48
CA ASP A 126 16.21 7.19 -7.33
C ASP A 126 16.15 8.34 -6.32
N VAL A 127 15.49 8.09 -5.19
CA VAL A 127 15.16 9.11 -4.20
C VAL A 127 16.35 9.33 -3.25
N PRO A 128 16.94 10.53 -3.21
CA PRO A 128 18.03 10.81 -2.30
C PRO A 128 17.56 10.89 -0.84
N PRO A 129 18.44 10.60 0.15
CA PRO A 129 18.12 10.64 1.58
C PRO A 129 17.47 11.96 2.04
N SER A 130 17.95 13.10 1.54
CA SER A 130 17.40 14.43 1.88
C SER A 130 15.92 14.56 1.52
N LYS A 131 15.50 13.97 0.39
CA LYS A 131 14.10 14.04 -0.05
C LYS A 131 13.18 13.20 0.85
N PHE A 132 13.65 12.07 1.40
CA PHE A 132 12.90 11.35 2.43
C PHE A 132 12.73 12.21 3.69
N VAL A 133 13.81 12.84 4.15
CA VAL A 133 13.78 13.73 5.34
C VAL A 133 12.79 14.89 5.15
N ASP A 134 12.85 15.56 4.00
CA ASP A 134 11.95 16.69 3.71
C ASP A 134 10.49 16.21 3.64
N ALA A 135 10.24 15.09 2.96
CA ALA A 135 8.91 14.52 2.87
C ALA A 135 8.35 14.05 4.23
N ILE A 136 9.19 13.53 5.13
CA ILE A 136 8.76 13.17 6.49
C ILE A 136 8.30 14.42 7.24
N LYS A 137 9.04 15.52 7.16
CA LYS A 137 8.67 16.81 7.82
C LYS A 137 7.35 17.37 7.30
N ASP A 138 7.16 17.34 5.97
CA ASP A 138 6.01 17.94 5.32
C ASP A 138 4.76 17.07 5.43
N PHE A 139 4.90 15.77 5.19
CA PHE A 139 3.77 14.82 5.14
C PHE A 139 3.43 14.24 6.50
N GLN A 140 4.38 14.18 7.43
CA GLN A 140 4.25 13.60 8.78
C GLN A 140 3.69 12.14 8.73
N PRO A 141 4.37 11.22 8.04
CA PRO A 141 3.96 9.81 7.98
C PRO A 141 4.27 9.12 9.30
N GLN A 142 3.51 8.08 9.64
CA GLN A 142 3.84 7.17 10.74
C GLN A 142 4.76 6.03 10.27
N VAL A 143 4.73 5.72 8.97
CA VAL A 143 5.52 4.62 8.38
C VAL A 143 6.26 5.13 7.14
N VAL A 144 7.53 4.72 7.03
CA VAL A 144 8.38 4.96 5.86
C VAL A 144 8.74 3.61 5.26
N GLY A 145 8.43 3.42 3.97
CA GLY A 145 8.83 2.25 3.18
C GLY A 145 9.97 2.60 2.23
N MET A 146 11.03 1.81 2.26
CA MET A 146 12.14 1.93 1.33
C MET A 146 12.24 0.68 0.46
N SER A 147 12.23 0.87 -0.87
CA SER A 147 12.39 -0.20 -1.85
C SER A 147 13.80 -0.19 -2.43
N CYS A 148 14.35 -1.39 -2.63
CA CYS A 148 15.62 -1.59 -3.32
C CYS A 148 15.70 -2.99 -3.94
N LEU A 149 16.21 -3.09 -5.17
CA LEU A 149 16.51 -4.36 -5.82
C LEU A 149 18.03 -4.56 -5.97
N LEU A 150 18.77 -3.49 -6.25
CA LEU A 150 20.21 -3.56 -6.51
C LEU A 150 21.01 -3.63 -5.20
N THR A 151 21.83 -4.67 -5.06
CA THR A 151 22.69 -4.82 -3.86
C THR A 151 23.64 -3.63 -3.66
N LEU A 152 24.05 -2.97 -4.76
CA LEU A 152 24.88 -1.76 -4.70
C LEU A 152 24.18 -0.55 -4.08
N ALA A 153 22.85 -0.56 -4.04
CA ALA A 153 22.05 0.52 -3.45
C ALA A 153 21.64 0.27 -2.00
N PHE A 154 22.05 -0.86 -1.37
CA PHE A 154 21.77 -1.11 0.06
C PHE A 154 22.44 -0.05 0.96
N GLU A 155 23.59 0.48 0.57
CA GLU A 155 24.20 1.61 1.28
C GLU A 155 23.27 2.82 1.32
N SER A 156 22.55 3.10 0.24
CA SER A 156 21.59 4.20 0.20
C SER A 156 20.39 4.00 1.13
N MET A 157 19.99 2.76 1.44
CA MET A 157 19.00 2.50 2.50
C MET A 157 19.54 2.95 3.86
N LYS A 158 20.77 2.54 4.18
CA LYS A 158 21.44 2.91 5.43
C LYS A 158 21.65 4.43 5.52
N GLU A 159 22.20 5.06 4.47
CA GLU A 159 22.36 6.51 4.41
C GLU A 159 21.02 7.24 4.63
N THR A 160 19.91 6.69 4.14
CA THR A 160 18.58 7.29 4.31
C THR A 160 18.13 7.19 5.77
N VAL A 161 18.32 6.04 6.44
CA VAL A 161 18.00 5.91 7.86
C VAL A 161 18.87 6.84 8.71
N GLU A 162 20.18 6.91 8.43
CA GLU A 162 21.10 7.83 9.11
C GLU A 162 20.70 9.30 8.90
N ALA A 163 20.24 9.67 7.71
CA ALA A 163 19.76 11.02 7.44
C ALA A 163 18.49 11.35 8.22
N ILE A 164 17.56 10.40 8.35
CA ILE A 164 16.35 10.53 9.18
C ILE A 164 16.73 10.67 10.66
N GLU A 165 17.69 9.89 11.15
CA GLU A 165 18.20 9.95 12.52
C GLU A 165 18.89 11.29 12.80
N ASN A 166 19.79 11.73 11.92
CA ASN A 166 20.49 13.01 12.03
C ASN A 166 19.54 14.21 12.00
N ALA A 167 18.37 14.07 11.37
CA ALA A 167 17.31 15.07 11.39
C ALA A 167 16.45 15.05 12.67
N GLY A 168 16.68 14.10 13.58
CA GLY A 168 15.91 13.92 14.83
C GLY A 168 14.54 13.29 14.63
N LEU A 169 14.29 12.64 13.49
CA LEU A 169 12.98 12.12 13.09
C LEU A 169 12.84 10.59 13.28
N ARG A 170 13.92 9.91 13.71
CA ARG A 170 13.96 8.43 13.77
C ARG A 170 12.86 7.84 14.68
N GLU A 171 12.58 8.49 15.79
CA GLU A 171 11.57 8.04 16.77
C GLU A 171 10.13 8.40 16.35
N GLU A 172 9.98 9.28 15.36
CA GLU A 172 8.66 9.71 14.87
C GLU A 172 8.07 8.75 13.84
N VAL A 173 8.92 7.89 13.23
CA VAL A 173 8.52 7.00 12.12
C VAL A 173 8.95 5.56 12.37
N LYS A 174 8.16 4.63 11.87
CA LYS A 174 8.55 3.23 11.69
C LYS A 174 9.07 3.02 10.28
N ILE A 175 10.22 2.37 10.15
CA ILE A 175 10.89 2.18 8.86
C ILE A 175 10.82 0.71 8.46
N MET A 176 10.24 0.42 7.29
CA MET A 176 10.30 -0.89 6.67
C MET A 176 11.12 -0.84 5.38
N VAL A 177 11.87 -1.89 5.14
CA VAL A 177 12.63 -2.12 3.91
C VAL A 177 12.08 -3.31 3.16
N GLY A 178 12.16 -3.29 1.84
CA GLY A 178 11.69 -4.38 0.99
C GLY A 178 12.27 -4.30 -0.41
N GLY A 179 12.02 -5.34 -1.20
CA GLY A 179 12.50 -5.50 -2.57
C GLY A 179 13.14 -6.86 -2.79
N GLY A 180 13.28 -7.26 -4.06
CA GLY A 180 13.58 -8.66 -4.43
C GLY A 180 14.92 -9.23 -3.91
N GLN A 181 15.88 -8.39 -3.52
CA GLN A 181 17.15 -8.81 -2.94
C GLN A 181 17.30 -8.38 -1.47
N VAL A 182 16.29 -7.68 -0.93
CA VAL A 182 16.28 -7.25 0.47
C VAL A 182 15.91 -8.44 1.38
N SER A 183 16.51 -8.48 2.55
CA SER A 183 16.32 -9.54 3.55
C SER A 183 16.41 -8.94 4.95
N GLU A 184 16.22 -9.78 5.97
CA GLU A 184 16.45 -9.37 7.37
C GLU A 184 17.89 -8.87 7.60
N MET A 185 18.87 -9.43 6.92
CA MET A 185 20.26 -8.95 7.00
C MET A 185 20.37 -7.51 6.49
N VAL A 186 19.66 -7.14 5.42
CA VAL A 186 19.65 -5.77 4.89
C VAL A 186 18.88 -4.84 5.83
N ARG A 187 17.78 -5.30 6.46
CA ARG A 187 17.08 -4.56 7.49
C ARG A 187 18.04 -4.20 8.64
N ASP A 188 18.79 -5.18 9.16
CA ASP A 188 19.73 -4.97 10.25
C ASP A 188 20.89 -4.05 9.83
N TYR A 189 21.40 -4.21 8.62
CA TYR A 189 22.44 -3.36 8.06
C TYR A 189 21.99 -1.90 7.93
N ALA A 190 20.76 -1.68 7.48
CA ALA A 190 20.18 -0.35 7.32
C ALA A 190 19.62 0.24 8.64
N ASN A 191 19.61 -0.51 9.74
CA ASN A 191 18.98 -0.11 11.01
C ASN A 191 17.49 0.24 10.87
N ALA A 192 16.77 -0.52 10.03
CA ALA A 192 15.33 -0.40 9.84
C ALA A 192 14.56 -1.23 10.86
N ASP A 193 13.28 -0.90 11.11
CA ASP A 193 12.44 -1.59 12.11
C ASP A 193 11.95 -2.95 11.63
N ALA A 194 11.70 -3.12 10.33
CA ALA A 194 11.22 -4.37 9.77
C ALA A 194 11.61 -4.57 8.31
N TYR A 195 11.54 -5.83 7.89
CA TYR A 195 11.61 -6.28 6.52
C TYR A 195 10.23 -6.74 6.05
N GLY A 196 9.78 -6.20 4.93
CA GLY A 196 8.57 -6.62 4.23
C GLY A 196 8.94 -7.55 3.08
N GLU A 197 8.67 -8.84 3.24
CA GLU A 197 8.97 -9.88 2.24
C GLU A 197 8.15 -9.69 0.96
N ASP A 198 6.91 -9.23 1.12
CA ASP A 198 5.96 -8.96 0.04
C ASP A 198 5.02 -7.80 0.38
N ALA A 199 4.11 -7.50 -0.54
CA ALA A 199 3.17 -6.40 -0.37
C ALA A 199 2.14 -6.64 0.74
N VAL A 200 1.80 -7.88 1.03
CA VAL A 200 0.85 -8.24 2.10
C VAL A 200 1.52 -8.06 3.46
N SER A 201 2.76 -8.51 3.59
CA SER A 201 3.55 -8.30 4.82
C SER A 201 3.79 -6.81 5.10
N ALA A 202 3.99 -5.98 4.07
CA ALA A 202 4.11 -4.53 4.21
C ALA A 202 2.83 -3.91 4.80
N VAL A 203 1.65 -4.30 4.29
CA VAL A 203 0.35 -3.86 4.84
C VAL A 203 0.17 -4.31 6.29
N ARG A 204 0.50 -5.57 6.59
CA ARG A 204 0.42 -6.13 7.95
C ARG A 204 1.32 -5.38 8.93
N LEU A 205 2.55 -5.06 8.53
CA LEU A 205 3.49 -4.26 9.33
C LEU A 205 2.91 -2.88 9.64
N ALA A 206 2.40 -2.17 8.62
CA ALA A 206 1.80 -0.86 8.79
C ALA A 206 0.58 -0.90 9.72
N LYS A 207 -0.34 -1.87 9.54
CA LYS A 207 -1.49 -2.08 10.43
C LYS A 207 -1.07 -2.33 11.87
N ASN A 208 -0.09 -3.21 12.09
CA ASN A 208 0.40 -3.56 13.43
C ASN A 208 0.99 -2.35 14.16
N TRP A 209 1.81 -1.54 13.47
CA TRP A 209 2.42 -0.36 14.08
C TRP A 209 1.43 0.74 14.44
N LEU A 210 0.33 0.82 13.70
CA LEU A 210 -0.74 1.79 13.95
C LEU A 210 -1.86 1.25 14.85
N GLY A 211 -1.76 0.00 15.31
CA GLY A 211 -2.76 -0.62 16.17
C GLY A 211 -4.11 -0.84 15.49
N VAL A 212 -4.11 -0.96 14.16
CA VAL A 212 -5.32 -1.17 13.34
C VAL A 212 -5.48 -2.67 13.07
N LYS A 213 -6.72 -3.16 13.20
CA LYS A 213 -7.05 -4.56 12.92
C LYS A 213 -7.49 -4.74 11.47
#